data_d9558d4a5f5a4bd54495abbb03eb6f1e
#
_entry.id   d9558d4a5f5a4bd54495abbb03eb6f1e
#
_cell.length_a   1.000
_cell.length_b   1.000
_cell.length_c   1.000
_cell.angle_alpha   90.00
_cell.angle_beta   90.00
_cell.angle_gamma   90.00
#
_symmetry.space_group_name_H-M   'P 1'
#
loop_
_entity.id
_entity.type
_entity.pdbx_description
1 polymer ?
#
loop_
_entity_poly.entity_id
_entity_poly.type
_entity_poly.pdbx_seq_one_letter_code
_entity_poly.pdbx_strand_id
1 'polypeptide(L)'
;MTRPQPSGRPKTELPGRGLASVSQAGAYLVSQISNLDRVVALRYAISFGNQMDVTVSDYLAYLEGDPGTRVFAVYLEGFQRGDGERFLEAVRRIAGSGRPVLFYKAGRTREGSAAAASHTASAVGDYEVCE
;
A
#
# COMPACT_ATOMS: atom_id res chain seq x y z
N MET A 1 -10.93 -33.28 -36.68
CA MET A 1 -10.83 -31.82 -36.56
C MET A 1 -10.23 -31.50 -35.22
N THR A 2 -8.96 -31.25 -35.13
CA THR A 2 -8.26 -30.77 -33.95
C THR A 2 -8.52 -29.29 -33.81
N ARG A 3 -9.19 -28.86 -32.73
CA ARG A 3 -9.27 -27.45 -32.34
C ARG A 3 -7.85 -26.91 -32.15
N PRO A 4 -7.50 -25.77 -32.76
CA PRO A 4 -6.26 -25.12 -32.40
C PRO A 4 -6.35 -24.76 -30.92
N GLN A 5 -5.46 -25.32 -30.13
CA GLN A 5 -5.21 -24.85 -28.77
C GLN A 5 -4.84 -23.37 -28.86
N PRO A 6 -5.46 -22.48 -28.06
CA PRO A 6 -4.95 -21.15 -27.94
C PRO A 6 -3.50 -21.30 -27.47
N SER A 7 -2.57 -20.84 -28.30
CA SER A 7 -1.18 -20.73 -27.92
C SER A 7 -1.12 -19.80 -26.71
N GLY A 8 -1.19 -20.39 -25.53
CA GLY A 8 -0.90 -19.69 -24.31
C GLY A 8 0.50 -19.16 -24.45
N ARG A 9 0.63 -17.88 -24.77
CA ARG A 9 1.90 -17.18 -24.52
C ARG A 9 2.27 -17.56 -23.09
N PRO A 10 3.47 -18.09 -22.84
CA PRO A 10 3.92 -18.24 -21.47
C PRO A 10 3.69 -16.88 -20.83
N LYS A 11 2.92 -16.84 -19.76
CA LYS A 11 2.80 -15.64 -18.93
C LYS A 11 4.23 -15.37 -18.51
N THR A 12 4.90 -14.52 -19.26
CA THR A 12 6.21 -14.02 -18.88
C THR A 12 5.96 -13.44 -17.50
N GLU A 13 6.49 -14.10 -16.48
CA GLU A 13 6.43 -13.54 -15.15
C GLU A 13 7.10 -12.19 -15.26
N LEU A 14 6.30 -11.13 -15.24
CA LEU A 14 6.82 -9.79 -15.32
C LEU A 14 7.81 -9.65 -14.15
N PRO A 15 9.08 -9.34 -14.43
CA PRO A 15 10.04 -9.11 -13.38
C PRO A 15 9.45 -8.04 -12.47
N GLY A 16 9.27 -8.34 -11.18
CA GLY A 16 8.78 -7.38 -10.21
C GLY A 16 7.41 -7.63 -9.60
N ARG A 17 6.80 -8.81 -9.76
CA ARG A 17 5.59 -9.19 -8.99
C ARG A 17 5.86 -9.33 -7.49
N GLY A 18 6.44 -8.33 -6.88
CA GLY A 18 6.75 -8.33 -5.46
C GLY A 18 6.26 -7.08 -4.73
N LEU A 19 5.58 -6.17 -5.44
CA LEU A 19 5.08 -4.93 -4.84
C LEU A 19 3.68 -5.11 -4.27
N ALA A 20 3.54 -4.83 -2.97
CA ALA A 20 2.25 -4.64 -2.32
C ALA A 20 1.98 -3.13 -2.20
N SER A 21 0.92 -2.65 -2.81
CA SER A 21 0.42 -1.28 -2.63
C SER A 21 -0.77 -1.30 -1.69
N VAL A 22 -0.63 -0.61 -0.57
CA VAL A 22 -1.63 -0.49 0.49
C VAL A 22 -2.00 0.97 0.63
N SER A 23 -3.22 1.33 0.28
CA SER A 23 -3.65 2.72 0.18
C SER A 23 -4.92 3.00 0.96
N GLN A 24 -4.92 4.08 1.73
CA GLN A 24 -6.13 4.58 2.35
C GLN A 24 -7.10 5.18 1.32
N ALA A 25 -6.58 5.79 0.25
CA ALA A 25 -7.39 6.39 -0.81
C ALA A 25 -7.47 5.48 -2.04
N GLY A 26 -8.69 5.08 -2.41
CA GLY A 26 -8.95 4.26 -3.60
C GLY A 26 -8.56 4.97 -4.90
N ALA A 27 -8.86 6.26 -5.03
CA ALA A 27 -8.51 7.05 -6.20
C ALA A 27 -7.00 7.13 -6.42
N TYR A 28 -6.22 7.27 -5.36
CA TYR A 28 -4.76 7.25 -5.42
C TYR A 28 -4.24 5.89 -5.91
N LEU A 29 -4.80 4.81 -5.39
CA LEU A 29 -4.43 3.44 -5.79
C LEU A 29 -4.71 3.20 -7.27
N VAL A 30 -5.88 3.59 -7.77
CA VAL A 30 -6.25 3.46 -9.18
C VAL A 30 -5.29 4.27 -10.06
N SER A 31 -4.94 5.48 -9.67
CA SER A 31 -3.96 6.32 -10.36
C SER A 31 -2.59 5.66 -10.41
N GLN A 32 -2.13 5.07 -9.29
CA GLN A 32 -0.87 4.33 -9.26
C GLN A 32 -0.90 3.13 -10.21
N ILE A 33 -1.96 2.33 -10.18
CA ILE A 33 -2.09 1.16 -11.06
C ILE A 33 -2.00 1.60 -12.52
N SER A 34 -2.72 2.65 -12.91
CA SER A 34 -2.72 3.14 -14.28
C SER A 34 -1.35 3.66 -14.73
N ASN A 35 -0.63 4.35 -13.84
CA ASN A 35 0.68 4.92 -14.16
C ASN A 35 1.80 3.87 -14.18
N LEU A 36 1.66 2.81 -13.39
CA LEU A 36 2.70 1.80 -13.21
C LEU A 36 2.47 0.52 -14.03
N ASP A 37 1.35 0.41 -14.73
CA ASP A 37 0.91 -0.81 -15.43
C ASP A 37 1.96 -1.43 -16.34
N ARG A 38 2.83 -0.62 -16.94
CA ARG A 38 3.92 -1.07 -17.83
C ARG A 38 5.28 -1.16 -17.16
N VAL A 39 5.40 -0.67 -15.92
CA VAL A 39 6.70 -0.51 -15.23
C VAL A 39 6.84 -1.50 -14.10
N VAL A 40 5.77 -1.72 -13.35
CA VAL A 40 5.77 -2.56 -12.15
C VAL A 40 4.54 -3.44 -12.13
N ALA A 41 4.73 -4.72 -11.88
CA ALA A 41 3.63 -5.63 -11.62
C ALA A 41 3.33 -5.67 -10.13
N LEU A 42 2.11 -5.26 -9.75
CA LEU A 42 1.62 -5.36 -8.40
C LEU A 42 1.32 -6.81 -8.04
N ARG A 43 1.78 -7.22 -6.85
CA ARG A 43 1.36 -8.46 -6.21
C ARG A 43 0.04 -8.28 -5.47
N TYR A 44 -0.07 -7.18 -4.73
CA TYR A 44 -1.30 -6.77 -4.05
C TYR A 44 -1.60 -5.30 -4.32
N ALA A 45 -2.87 -5.01 -4.51
CA ALA A 45 -3.40 -3.66 -4.55
C ALA A 45 -4.58 -3.60 -3.58
N ILE A 46 -4.39 -2.96 -2.46
CA ILE A 46 -5.35 -2.92 -1.35
C ILE A 46 -5.74 -1.48 -1.07
N SER A 47 -7.05 -1.21 -1.13
CA SER A 47 -7.62 0.05 -0.62
C SER A 47 -8.45 -0.26 0.60
N PHE A 48 -8.14 0.40 1.72
CA PHE A 48 -8.76 0.07 3.01
C PHE A 48 -9.67 1.19 3.58
N GLY A 49 -9.76 2.34 2.94
CA GLY A 49 -10.68 3.40 3.34
C GLY A 49 -10.44 3.93 4.75
N ASN A 50 -11.51 4.08 5.51
CA ASN A 50 -11.51 4.80 6.80
C ASN A 50 -10.95 4.01 7.99
N GLN A 51 -10.41 2.83 7.80
CA GLN A 51 -9.80 2.02 8.88
C GLN A 51 -10.75 1.75 10.05
N MET A 52 -12.00 1.41 9.77
CA MET A 52 -12.99 1.21 10.83
C MET A 52 -12.72 -0.07 11.65
N ASP A 53 -12.47 -1.18 10.97
CA ASP A 53 -12.23 -2.48 11.61
C ASP A 53 -10.78 -2.94 11.45
N VAL A 54 -10.20 -2.69 10.29
CA VAL A 54 -8.84 -3.12 9.93
C VAL A 54 -8.01 -1.89 9.61
N THR A 55 -6.86 -1.78 10.23
CA THR A 55 -5.95 -0.65 10.07
C THR A 55 -4.81 -0.97 9.10
N VAL A 56 -4.05 0.05 8.73
CA VAL A 56 -2.85 -0.13 7.91
C VAL A 56 -1.85 -1.12 8.53
N SER A 57 -1.73 -1.09 9.86
CA SER A 57 -0.83 -2.00 10.59
C SER A 57 -1.25 -3.46 10.48
N ASP A 58 -2.55 -3.74 10.46
CA ASP A 58 -3.09 -5.08 10.28
C ASP A 58 -2.77 -5.62 8.89
N TYR A 59 -2.90 -4.79 7.85
CA TYR A 59 -2.51 -5.17 6.48
C TYR A 59 -1.02 -5.45 6.36
N LEU A 60 -0.18 -4.60 6.95
CA LEU A 60 1.27 -4.83 6.94
C LEU A 60 1.64 -6.12 7.67
N ALA A 61 1.06 -6.37 8.82
CA ALA A 61 1.29 -7.60 9.59
C ALA A 61 0.89 -8.86 8.79
N TYR A 62 -0.22 -8.80 8.07
CA TYR A 62 -0.65 -9.88 7.20
C TYR A 62 0.32 -10.10 6.02
N LEU A 63 0.71 -9.03 5.34
CA LEU A 63 1.54 -9.09 4.15
C LEU A 63 3.01 -9.40 4.45
N GLU A 64 3.51 -9.07 5.64
CA GLU A 64 4.89 -9.42 6.02
C GLU A 64 5.14 -10.92 6.04
N GLY A 65 4.10 -11.71 6.29
CA GLY A 65 4.15 -13.17 6.25
C GLY A 65 4.20 -13.76 4.84
N ASP A 66 3.98 -12.98 3.80
CA ASP A 66 4.06 -13.43 2.42
C ASP A 66 5.48 -13.25 1.87
N PRO A 67 6.22 -14.34 1.62
CA PRO A 67 7.60 -14.24 1.12
C PRO A 67 7.67 -13.69 -0.30
N GLY A 68 6.59 -13.72 -1.05
CA GLY A 68 6.49 -13.15 -2.38
C GLY A 68 6.35 -11.63 -2.39
N THR A 69 5.97 -11.01 -1.27
CA THR A 69 5.95 -9.56 -1.13
C THR A 69 7.33 -9.06 -0.75
N ARG A 70 7.98 -8.37 -1.68
CA ARG A 70 9.37 -7.89 -1.55
C ARG A 70 9.49 -6.40 -1.31
N VAL A 71 8.49 -5.63 -1.73
CA VAL A 71 8.43 -4.18 -1.58
C VAL A 71 7.04 -3.79 -1.11
N PHE A 72 6.98 -2.89 -0.16
CA PHE A 72 5.74 -2.35 0.38
C PHE A 72 5.63 -0.88 0.02
N ALA A 73 4.52 -0.47 -0.59
CA ALA A 73 4.19 0.92 -0.83
C ALA A 73 2.92 1.27 -0.07
N VAL A 74 3.02 2.22 0.82
CA VAL A 74 1.93 2.62 1.72
C VAL A 74 1.57 4.07 1.49
N TYR A 75 0.30 4.33 1.21
CA TYR A 75 -0.28 5.66 1.20
C TYR A 75 -1.26 5.80 2.36
N LEU A 76 -1.04 6.79 3.21
CA LEU A 76 -1.83 7.01 4.41
C LEU A 76 -2.15 8.50 4.60
N GLU A 77 -3.38 8.80 4.99
CA GLU A 77 -3.84 10.14 5.32
C GLU A 77 -3.86 10.38 6.83
N GLY A 78 -4.11 9.34 7.62
CA GLY A 78 -4.08 9.41 9.08
C GLY A 78 -4.05 8.04 9.72
N PHE A 79 -3.55 7.99 10.94
CA PHE A 79 -3.59 6.79 11.78
C PHE A 79 -4.87 6.76 12.62
N GLN A 80 -5.37 5.56 12.89
CA GLN A 80 -6.27 5.36 13.99
C GLN A 80 -5.52 5.50 15.31
N ARG A 81 -6.24 5.87 16.36
CA ARG A 81 -5.65 6.08 17.68
C ARG A 81 -4.87 4.85 18.15
N GLY A 82 -3.59 5.05 18.48
CA GLY A 82 -2.70 3.98 18.93
C GLY A 82 -2.10 3.12 17.80
N ASP A 83 -2.51 3.31 16.54
CA ASP A 83 -2.02 2.50 15.44
C ASP A 83 -0.65 2.93 14.91
N GLY A 84 -0.24 4.17 15.18
CA GLY A 84 1.07 4.69 14.73
C GLY A 84 2.25 3.88 15.26
N GLU A 85 2.22 3.48 16.53
CA GLU A 85 3.26 2.62 17.12
C GLU A 85 3.28 1.24 16.48
N ARG A 86 2.12 0.62 16.31
CA ARG A 86 1.98 -0.68 15.63
C ARG A 86 2.50 -0.61 14.19
N PHE A 87 2.22 0.48 13.49
CA PHE A 87 2.73 0.74 12.15
C PHE A 87 4.26 0.79 12.14
N LEU A 88 4.87 1.57 13.02
CA LEU A 88 6.33 1.67 13.11
C LEU A 88 6.98 0.33 13.44
N GLU A 89 6.38 -0.44 14.33
CA GLU A 89 6.86 -1.79 14.65
C GLU A 89 6.81 -2.73 13.43
N ALA A 90 5.71 -2.70 12.67
CA ALA A 90 5.57 -3.47 11.45
C ALA A 90 6.62 -3.05 10.40
N VAL A 91 6.80 -1.76 10.20
CA VAL A 91 7.82 -1.22 9.28
C VAL A 91 9.22 -1.65 9.68
N ARG A 92 9.56 -1.59 10.97
CA ARG A 92 10.87 -2.03 11.47
C ARG A 92 11.11 -3.52 11.22
N ARG A 93 10.11 -4.37 11.46
CA ARG A 93 10.22 -5.81 11.17
C ARG A 93 10.42 -6.08 9.69
N ILE A 94 9.62 -5.44 8.84
CA ILE A 94 9.70 -5.58 7.37
C ILE A 94 11.06 -5.10 6.87
N ALA A 95 11.50 -3.90 7.26
CA ALA A 95 12.80 -3.35 6.88
C ALA A 95 13.96 -4.19 7.40
N GLY A 96 13.86 -4.70 8.63
CA GLY A 96 14.83 -5.61 9.21
C GLY A 96 14.97 -6.94 8.47
N SER A 97 13.95 -7.36 7.73
CA SER A 97 14.01 -8.52 6.83
C SER A 97 14.66 -8.21 5.47
N GLY A 98 15.14 -6.99 5.24
CA GLY A 98 15.74 -6.55 3.98
C GLY A 98 14.73 -6.11 2.92
N ARG A 99 13.45 -5.94 3.27
CA ARG A 99 12.39 -5.52 2.36
C ARG A 99 12.10 -4.03 2.53
N PRO A 100 12.22 -3.22 1.48
CA PRO A 100 11.95 -1.78 1.58
C PRO A 100 10.47 -1.47 1.78
N VAL A 101 10.21 -0.44 2.56
CA VAL A 101 8.88 0.16 2.74
C VAL A 101 8.93 1.59 2.24
N LEU A 102 8.14 1.87 1.22
CA LEU A 102 7.94 3.22 0.68
C LEU A 102 6.69 3.79 1.35
N PHE A 103 6.86 4.86 2.08
CA PHE A 103 5.76 5.46 2.82
C PHE A 103 5.49 6.89 2.37
N TYR A 104 4.24 7.12 1.94
CA TYR A 104 3.74 8.44 1.61
C TYR A 104 2.62 8.83 2.57
N LYS A 105 2.91 9.76 3.46
CA LYS A 105 1.93 10.35 4.38
C LYS A 105 1.39 11.65 3.79
N ALA A 106 0.10 11.69 3.48
CA ALA A 106 -0.57 12.91 3.09
C ALA A 106 -0.80 13.85 4.29
N GLY A 107 -0.99 15.13 4.02
CA GLY A 107 -1.31 16.10 5.05
C GLY A 107 -0.12 16.68 5.80
N ARG A 108 1.04 16.75 5.15
CA ARG A 108 2.25 17.39 5.71
C ARG A 108 2.07 18.89 5.93
N THR A 109 1.35 19.55 5.03
CA THR A 109 1.02 20.97 5.16
C THR A 109 -0.36 21.17 5.76
N ARG A 110 -0.67 22.37 6.26
CA ARG A 110 -2.01 22.70 6.75
C ARG A 110 -3.07 22.55 5.66
N GLU A 111 -2.76 22.98 4.45
CA GLU A 111 -3.63 22.87 3.28
C GLU A 111 -3.82 21.41 2.87
N GLY A 112 -2.75 20.63 2.83
CA GLY A 112 -2.78 19.19 2.54
C GLY A 112 -3.54 18.41 3.61
N SER A 113 -3.41 18.79 4.88
CA SER A 113 -4.17 18.20 5.99
C SER A 113 -5.67 18.48 5.86
N ALA A 114 -6.04 19.70 5.52
CA ALA A 114 -7.45 20.08 5.29
C ALA A 114 -8.03 19.36 4.08
N ALA A 115 -7.27 19.23 3.00
CA ALA A 115 -7.70 18.50 1.80
C ALA A 115 -7.90 17.00 2.10
N ALA A 116 -7.00 16.36 2.81
CA ALA A 116 -7.12 14.96 3.21
C ALA A 116 -8.32 14.75 4.13
N ALA A 117 -8.54 15.62 5.11
CA ALA A 117 -9.68 15.56 6.03
C ALA A 117 -11.02 15.72 5.31
N SER A 118 -11.08 16.46 4.21
CA SER A 118 -12.31 16.63 3.40
C SER A 118 -12.68 15.38 2.61
N HIS A 119 -11.74 14.50 2.32
CA HIS A 119 -11.94 13.27 1.55
C HIS A 119 -12.22 12.04 2.39
N THR A 120 -11.87 12.06 3.65
CA THR A 120 -12.01 10.92 4.55
C THR A 120 -12.63 11.34 5.87
N ALA A 121 -13.44 10.46 6.46
CA ALA A 121 -13.93 10.64 7.82
C ALA A 121 -12.84 10.36 8.87
N SER A 122 -11.66 9.93 8.44
CA SER A 122 -10.51 9.68 9.33
C SER A 122 -9.85 10.99 9.72
N ALA A 123 -9.52 11.13 10.99
CA ALA A 123 -8.67 12.23 11.45
C ALA A 123 -7.29 12.13 10.77
N VAL A 124 -6.84 13.24 10.22
CA VAL A 124 -5.47 13.36 9.71
C VAL A 124 -4.54 13.41 10.92
N GLY A 125 -3.72 12.37 11.08
CA GLY A 125 -2.77 12.30 12.19
C GLY A 125 -1.60 13.26 12.02
N ASP A 126 -0.94 13.57 13.13
CA ASP A 126 0.27 14.39 13.12
C ASP A 126 1.37 13.75 12.28
N TYR A 127 2.01 14.58 11.47
CA TYR A 127 3.11 14.14 10.61
C TYR A 127 4.35 13.72 11.41
N GLU A 128 4.52 14.28 12.61
CA GLU A 128 5.66 14.00 13.50
C GLU A 128 5.81 12.52 13.87
N VAL A 129 4.73 11.76 13.85
CA VAL A 129 4.79 10.30 14.07
C VAL A 129 5.58 9.56 12.99
N CYS A 130 5.80 10.20 11.84
CA CYS A 130 6.39 9.59 10.64
C CYS A 130 7.85 9.98 10.41
N GLU A 131 8.39 10.93 11.19
CA GLU A 131 9.80 11.34 11.16
C GLU A 131 10.65 10.49 12.11
#